data_f9c507c12226fcf79af06c63d9da0905
#
_entry.id   f9c507c12226fcf79af06c63d9da0905
#
_cell.length_a   1.000
_cell.length_b   1.000
_cell.length_c   1.000
_cell.angle_alpha   90.00
_cell.angle_beta   90.00
_cell.angle_gamma   90.00
#
_symmetry.space_group_name_H-M   'P 1'
#
loop_
_entity.id
_entity.type
_entity.pdbx_description
1 polymer ?
#
loop_
_entity_poly.entity_id
_entity_poly.type
_entity_poly.pdbx_seq_one_letter_code
_entity_poly.pdbx_strand_id
1 'polypeptide(L)'
;MRSEAVGFINVTRQCNVDCKRCYLTEEHRSAKERLTVTTLERFLKSSFWNERECTLIWEGGEPTVIGSQAMQLLVDTARRILPSARQTMVTNCFSVPDWLIAMVRAEFGGVVETTFALGHKFSLAGSEAVYQERFLAGLNKFWIEGVPCVVNVELNAETVRMGPQALADLMTKSRCKAWEFDISVDFSRFLQNPIYHASSTPALPLTVPYRKAWTFLAELRDRHYAKLKDSGIQIGAFEQKIEAPNLQFNVLSEDRFLTLNPDGTVTTNPLYSDLSETFIGDLHLGDINEMIASRNRLSRVSYERKRVRACRECQHVSYCGGGPAHVPVFDGSGECAGGLGLWDSLRLQSA
;
A
#
# COMPACT_ATOMS: atom_id res chain seq x y z
N MET A 1 -22.00 -8.59 9.13
CA MET A 1 -20.92 -7.57 9.05
C MET A 1 -21.11 -6.79 7.76
N ARG A 2 -21.04 -5.47 7.79
CA ARG A 2 -21.05 -4.66 6.57
C ARG A 2 -19.77 -4.96 5.79
N SER A 3 -19.86 -4.99 4.46
CA SER A 3 -18.66 -5.15 3.63
C SER A 3 -17.80 -3.88 3.70
N GLU A 4 -16.50 -4.02 3.73
CA GLU A 4 -15.56 -2.90 3.71
C GLU A 4 -15.41 -2.32 2.30
N ALA A 5 -15.22 -1.01 2.21
CA ALA A 5 -14.85 -0.31 0.98
C ALA A 5 -13.67 0.62 1.27
N VAL A 6 -12.66 0.60 0.40
CA VAL A 6 -11.47 1.43 0.53
C VAL A 6 -11.34 2.32 -0.69
N GLY A 7 -11.26 3.62 -0.46
CA GLY A 7 -11.00 4.63 -1.49
C GLY A 7 -9.57 5.14 -1.38
N PHE A 8 -8.76 4.89 -2.40
CA PHE A 8 -7.46 5.51 -2.54
C PHE A 8 -7.63 6.83 -3.29
N ILE A 9 -7.21 7.92 -2.68
CA ILE A 9 -7.41 9.27 -3.21
C ILE A 9 -6.05 9.87 -3.58
N ASN A 10 -5.69 9.77 -4.85
CA ASN A 10 -4.49 10.39 -5.38
C ASN A 10 -4.72 11.90 -5.51
N VAL A 11 -4.31 12.67 -4.51
CA VAL A 11 -4.51 14.14 -4.51
C VAL A 11 -3.65 14.84 -5.54
N THR A 12 -2.53 14.21 -5.93
CA THR A 12 -1.63 14.63 -7.01
C THR A 12 -0.73 13.47 -7.40
N ARG A 13 -0.24 13.46 -8.63
CA ARG A 13 0.86 12.56 -9.03
C ARG A 13 2.24 13.17 -8.77
N GLN A 14 2.32 14.48 -8.49
CA GLN A 14 3.57 15.16 -8.17
C GLN A 14 4.22 14.57 -6.90
N CYS A 15 5.55 14.39 -6.91
CA CYS A 15 6.30 13.89 -5.78
C CYS A 15 7.56 14.73 -5.54
N ASN A 16 8.00 14.77 -4.28
CA ASN A 16 9.23 15.42 -3.84
C ASN A 16 10.41 14.45 -3.69
N VAL A 17 10.23 13.19 -4.13
CA VAL A 17 11.26 12.13 -4.15
C VAL A 17 11.31 11.53 -5.54
N ASP A 18 12.50 11.17 -6.01
CA ASP A 18 12.70 10.50 -7.29
C ASP A 18 12.96 9.00 -7.09
N CYS A 19 11.89 8.22 -7.01
CA CYS A 19 11.98 6.77 -6.89
C CYS A 19 12.22 6.15 -8.27
N LYS A 20 13.33 5.41 -8.44
CA LYS A 20 13.66 4.72 -9.72
C LYS A 20 12.65 3.64 -10.11
N ARG A 21 11.90 3.12 -9.15
CA ARG A 21 10.86 2.11 -9.34
C ARG A 21 9.56 2.61 -8.74
N CYS A 22 9.05 3.71 -9.28
CA CYS A 22 7.74 4.20 -8.93
C CYS A 22 6.69 3.59 -9.88
N TYR A 23 5.50 3.31 -9.38
CA TYR A 23 4.37 2.95 -10.23
C TYR A 23 3.86 4.14 -11.06
N LEU A 24 4.19 5.37 -10.64
CA LEU A 24 3.96 6.59 -11.41
C LEU A 24 5.12 6.83 -12.37
N THR A 25 4.82 7.19 -13.61
CA THR A 25 5.82 7.58 -14.60
C THR A 25 6.53 8.87 -14.20
N GLU A 26 7.72 9.12 -14.75
CA GLU A 26 8.47 10.36 -14.51
C GLU A 26 7.68 11.59 -14.97
N GLU A 27 6.99 11.48 -16.12
CA GLU A 27 6.13 12.53 -16.64
C GLU A 27 5.04 12.92 -15.63
N HIS A 28 4.32 11.95 -15.09
CA HIS A 28 3.27 12.18 -14.11
C HIS A 28 3.80 12.70 -12.77
N ARG A 29 4.96 12.21 -12.30
CA ARG A 29 5.59 12.74 -11.07
C ARG A 29 6.03 14.19 -11.20
N SER A 30 6.26 14.67 -12.41
CA SER A 30 6.62 16.06 -12.70
C SER A 30 5.38 16.95 -12.93
N ALA A 31 4.23 16.36 -13.21
CA ALA A 31 2.99 17.05 -13.45
C ALA A 31 2.50 17.77 -12.19
N LYS A 32 1.99 19.00 -12.37
CA LYS A 32 1.46 19.82 -11.27
C LYS A 32 -0.05 19.66 -11.09
N GLU A 33 -0.60 18.62 -11.67
CA GLU A 33 -2.03 18.33 -11.59
C GLU A 33 -2.44 17.97 -10.16
N ARG A 34 -3.60 18.50 -9.76
CA ARG A 34 -4.16 18.34 -8.42
C ARG A 34 -5.62 17.95 -8.51
N LEU A 35 -6.03 17.07 -7.63
CA LEU A 35 -7.42 16.70 -7.48
C LEU A 35 -8.28 17.94 -7.15
N THR A 36 -9.40 18.08 -7.84
CA THR A 36 -10.37 19.14 -7.56
C THR A 36 -11.46 18.65 -6.61
N VAL A 37 -12.06 19.59 -5.87
CA VAL A 37 -13.22 19.30 -5.01
C VAL A 37 -14.37 18.69 -5.82
N THR A 38 -14.63 19.24 -7.01
CA THR A 38 -15.72 18.75 -7.88
C THR A 38 -15.51 17.30 -8.30
N THR A 39 -14.28 16.94 -8.66
CA THR A 39 -13.93 15.56 -9.05
C THR A 39 -14.08 14.62 -7.86
N LEU A 40 -13.58 15.03 -6.68
CA LEU A 40 -13.74 14.26 -5.44
C LEU A 40 -15.21 14.07 -5.07
N GLU A 41 -16.05 15.11 -5.17
CA GLU A 41 -17.47 15.00 -4.89
C GLU A 41 -18.18 14.00 -5.80
N ARG A 42 -17.88 14.00 -7.09
CA ARG A 42 -18.44 13.03 -8.04
C ARG A 42 -18.08 11.61 -7.64
N PHE A 43 -16.83 11.37 -7.26
CA PHE A 43 -16.36 10.06 -6.82
C PHE A 43 -17.06 9.57 -5.55
N LEU A 44 -17.15 10.44 -4.53
CA LEU A 44 -17.70 10.08 -3.23
C LEU A 44 -19.23 9.97 -3.22
N LYS A 45 -19.93 10.49 -4.22
CA LYS A 45 -21.38 10.33 -4.40
C LYS A 45 -21.78 8.97 -5.00
N SER A 46 -20.84 8.07 -5.25
CA SER A 46 -21.12 6.73 -5.75
C SER A 46 -21.92 5.88 -4.77
N SER A 47 -22.82 5.06 -5.31
CA SER A 47 -23.49 4.01 -4.55
C SER A 47 -22.56 2.93 -3.99
N PHE A 48 -21.32 2.89 -4.49
CA PHE A 48 -20.28 1.98 -3.99
C PHE A 48 -20.01 2.13 -2.50
N TRP A 49 -20.17 3.34 -1.96
CA TRP A 49 -19.93 3.65 -0.56
C TRP A 49 -21.13 3.35 0.36
N ASN A 50 -22.31 3.13 -0.23
CA ASN A 50 -23.53 2.91 0.53
C ASN A 50 -23.47 1.60 1.32
N GLU A 51 -23.89 1.66 2.58
CA GLU A 51 -24.00 0.49 3.47
C GLU A 51 -22.69 -0.26 3.73
N ARG A 52 -21.54 0.34 3.41
CA ARG A 52 -20.20 -0.20 3.65
C ARG A 52 -19.50 0.54 4.79
N GLU A 53 -18.55 -0.14 5.43
CA GLU A 53 -17.56 0.52 6.27
C GLU A 53 -16.49 1.13 5.36
N CYS A 54 -16.44 2.46 5.29
CA CYS A 54 -15.58 3.16 4.36
C CYS A 54 -14.27 3.60 5.01
N THR A 55 -13.17 3.39 4.30
CA THR A 55 -11.86 3.97 4.62
C THR A 55 -11.37 4.76 3.41
N LEU A 56 -10.97 6.00 3.62
CA LEU A 56 -10.34 6.83 2.60
C LEU A 56 -8.85 6.97 2.92
N ILE A 57 -8.01 6.62 1.97
CA ILE A 57 -6.56 6.69 2.07
C ILE A 57 -6.08 7.80 1.14
N TRP A 58 -5.61 8.89 1.75
CA TRP A 58 -5.05 10.02 1.03
C TRP A 58 -3.62 9.70 0.61
N GLU A 59 -3.36 9.69 -0.69
CA GLU A 59 -2.07 9.32 -1.25
C GLU A 59 -1.78 10.02 -2.59
N GLY A 60 -0.89 9.45 -3.39
CA GLY A 60 -0.52 9.90 -4.72
C GLY A 60 0.99 9.83 -4.93
N GLY A 61 1.58 10.83 -5.56
CA GLY A 61 3.04 10.98 -5.57
C GLY A 61 3.51 11.27 -4.15
N GLU A 62 3.22 12.47 -3.66
CA GLU A 62 3.34 12.84 -2.26
C GLU A 62 2.24 13.84 -1.90
N PRO A 63 1.27 13.47 -1.05
CA PRO A 63 0.13 14.33 -0.72
C PRO A 63 0.53 15.70 -0.15
N THR A 64 1.63 15.76 0.59
CA THR A 64 2.04 17.00 1.27
C THR A 64 2.47 18.12 0.31
N VAL A 65 2.75 17.82 -0.96
CA VAL A 65 3.17 18.85 -1.94
C VAL A 65 2.03 19.76 -2.39
N ILE A 66 0.77 19.35 -2.17
CA ILE A 66 -0.37 20.23 -2.52
C ILE A 66 -0.59 21.37 -1.50
N GLY A 67 0.00 21.25 -0.31
CA GLY A 67 -0.08 22.22 0.78
C GLY A 67 -1.32 22.07 1.66
N SER A 68 -1.26 22.68 2.85
CA SER A 68 -2.28 22.52 3.90
C SER A 68 -3.69 22.92 3.48
N GLN A 69 -3.82 24.08 2.83
CA GLN A 69 -5.13 24.64 2.48
C GLN A 69 -5.87 23.76 1.47
N ALA A 70 -5.16 23.29 0.43
CA ALA A 70 -5.77 22.43 -0.58
C ALA A 70 -6.13 21.07 0.03
N MET A 71 -5.25 20.50 0.87
CA MET A 71 -5.52 19.23 1.55
C MET A 71 -6.72 19.32 2.48
N GLN A 72 -6.81 20.37 3.31
CA GLN A 72 -7.93 20.58 4.23
C GLN A 72 -9.28 20.65 3.47
N LEU A 73 -9.31 21.39 2.35
CA LEU A 73 -10.53 21.52 1.55
C LEU A 73 -11.02 20.16 1.02
N LEU A 74 -10.10 19.26 0.60
CA LEU A 74 -10.46 17.91 0.16
C LEU A 74 -10.95 17.06 1.32
N VAL A 75 -10.27 17.09 2.46
CA VAL A 75 -10.64 16.35 3.68
C VAL A 75 -12.01 16.77 4.20
N ASP A 76 -12.29 18.08 4.28
CA ASP A 76 -13.59 18.63 4.68
C ASP A 76 -14.71 18.19 3.73
N THR A 77 -14.40 18.15 2.44
CA THR A 77 -15.35 17.68 1.41
C THR A 77 -15.68 16.21 1.62
N ALA A 78 -14.67 15.37 1.87
CA ALA A 78 -14.86 13.94 2.13
C ALA A 78 -15.69 13.73 3.41
N ARG A 79 -15.38 14.44 4.50
CA ARG A 79 -16.09 14.36 5.76
C ARG A 79 -17.56 14.79 5.63
N ARG A 80 -17.84 15.80 4.81
CA ARG A 80 -19.21 16.24 4.55
C ARG A 80 -20.04 15.20 3.79
N ILE A 81 -19.44 14.46 2.87
CA ILE A 81 -20.15 13.48 2.02
C ILE A 81 -20.21 12.10 2.68
N LEU A 82 -19.13 11.67 3.29
CA LEU A 82 -19.00 10.38 3.98
C LEU A 82 -18.57 10.60 5.44
N PRO A 83 -19.45 11.12 6.30
CA PRO A 83 -19.09 11.54 7.67
C PRO A 83 -18.59 10.40 8.57
N SER A 84 -18.98 9.16 8.29
CA SER A 84 -18.54 7.98 9.03
C SER A 84 -17.30 7.30 8.46
N ALA A 85 -16.78 7.76 7.31
CA ALA A 85 -15.58 7.18 6.72
C ALA A 85 -14.36 7.43 7.61
N ARG A 86 -13.59 6.38 7.87
CA ARG A 86 -12.24 6.54 8.42
C ARG A 86 -11.34 7.16 7.37
N GLN A 87 -10.44 8.01 7.81
CA GLN A 87 -9.48 8.65 6.92
C GLN A 87 -8.07 8.40 7.45
N THR A 88 -7.14 8.12 6.55
CA THR A 88 -5.70 8.01 6.83
C THR A 88 -4.90 8.59 5.66
N MET A 89 -3.61 8.80 5.85
CA MET A 89 -2.72 9.32 4.81
C MET A 89 -1.47 8.45 4.70
N VAL A 90 -1.05 8.22 3.46
CA VAL A 90 0.27 7.67 3.14
C VAL A 90 1.19 8.82 2.72
N THR A 91 2.34 8.93 3.37
CA THR A 91 3.39 9.92 3.04
C THR A 91 4.75 9.26 2.96
N ASN A 92 5.64 9.78 2.13
CA ASN A 92 7.00 9.26 2.04
C ASN A 92 7.91 9.63 3.22
N CYS A 93 7.41 10.41 4.18
CA CYS A 93 8.13 10.91 5.37
C CYS A 93 9.42 11.70 5.07
N PHE A 94 9.69 12.05 3.82
CA PHE A 94 10.89 12.80 3.44
C PHE A 94 10.82 14.27 3.90
N SER A 95 9.60 14.80 4.01
CA SER A 95 9.32 16.12 4.58
C SER A 95 8.02 16.05 5.37
N VAL A 96 8.11 16.32 6.67
CA VAL A 96 6.95 16.30 7.58
C VAL A 96 6.69 17.73 8.07
N PRO A 97 5.82 18.50 7.40
CA PRO A 97 5.47 19.85 7.83
C PRO A 97 4.57 19.82 9.08
N ASP A 98 4.58 20.90 9.87
CA ASP A 98 3.81 20.97 11.13
C ASP A 98 2.28 20.87 10.88
N TRP A 99 1.81 21.43 9.78
CA TRP A 99 0.40 21.31 9.42
C TRP A 99 -0.05 19.86 9.20
N LEU A 100 0.85 18.98 8.72
CA LEU A 100 0.54 17.55 8.57
C LEU A 100 0.29 16.90 9.93
N ILE A 101 1.13 17.19 10.93
CA ILE A 101 0.94 16.69 12.30
C ILE A 101 -0.43 17.12 12.85
N ALA A 102 -0.77 18.39 12.69
CA ALA A 102 -2.06 18.92 13.14
C ALA A 102 -3.24 18.22 12.43
N MET A 103 -3.15 18.03 11.11
CA MET A 103 -4.17 17.37 10.30
C MET A 103 -4.32 15.88 10.67
N VAL A 104 -3.21 15.15 10.86
CA VAL A 104 -3.26 13.74 11.26
C VAL A 104 -4.00 13.58 12.59
N ARG A 105 -3.74 14.45 13.55
CA ARG A 105 -4.45 14.44 14.85
C ARG A 105 -5.93 14.76 14.72
N ALA A 106 -6.26 15.75 13.92
CA ALA A 106 -7.64 16.24 13.80
C ALA A 106 -8.52 15.34 12.92
N GLU A 107 -7.95 14.82 11.83
CA GLU A 107 -8.72 14.27 10.72
C GLU A 107 -8.48 12.77 10.48
N PHE A 108 -7.28 12.24 10.78
CA PHE A 108 -6.88 10.89 10.40
C PHE A 108 -6.82 9.91 11.59
N GLY A 109 -7.57 10.16 12.64
CA GLY A 109 -7.56 9.30 13.82
C GLY A 109 -6.21 9.23 14.54
N GLY A 110 -5.32 10.18 14.25
CA GLY A 110 -4.01 10.28 14.86
C GLY A 110 -2.94 9.36 14.29
N VAL A 111 -3.21 8.63 13.19
CA VAL A 111 -2.28 7.66 12.58
C VAL A 111 -1.92 8.07 11.16
N VAL A 112 -0.66 7.85 10.79
CA VAL A 112 -0.16 8.04 9.42
C VAL A 112 0.57 6.78 8.95
N GLU A 113 0.58 6.55 7.64
CA GLU A 113 1.29 5.42 7.03
C GLU A 113 2.45 5.91 6.15
N THR A 114 3.50 5.11 6.07
CA THR A 114 4.64 5.37 5.18
C THR A 114 5.24 4.08 4.65
N THR A 115 6.00 4.16 3.57
CA THR A 115 6.71 3.02 3.00
C THR A 115 8.21 3.22 3.09
N PHE A 116 8.90 2.25 3.66
CA PHE A 116 10.36 2.14 3.62
C PHE A 116 10.80 1.17 2.52
N ALA A 117 11.75 1.57 1.70
CA ALA A 117 12.32 0.71 0.67
C ALA A 117 13.77 1.11 0.37
N LEU A 118 14.63 0.13 0.17
CA LEU A 118 16.03 0.32 -0.21
C LEU A 118 16.25 0.13 -1.72
N GLY A 119 17.34 0.68 -2.22
CA GLY A 119 17.82 0.47 -3.58
C GLY A 119 17.07 1.23 -4.68
N HIS A 120 15.95 1.86 -4.39
CA HIS A 120 15.24 2.64 -5.40
C HIS A 120 14.63 3.96 -4.90
N LYS A 121 14.44 4.13 -3.60
CA LYS A 121 14.03 5.42 -3.04
C LYS A 121 15.26 6.29 -2.81
N PHE A 122 15.48 7.21 -3.72
CA PHE A 122 16.53 8.20 -3.61
C PHE A 122 15.92 9.56 -3.35
N SER A 123 16.61 10.38 -2.55
CA SER A 123 16.32 11.79 -2.51
C SER A 123 16.58 12.43 -3.89
N LEU A 124 16.01 13.61 -4.12
CA LEU A 124 16.37 14.44 -5.27
C LEU A 124 17.89 14.71 -5.32
N ALA A 125 18.59 14.57 -4.20
CA ALA A 125 20.05 14.62 -4.13
C ALA A 125 20.76 13.34 -4.60
N GLY A 126 20.03 12.30 -5.02
CA GLY A 126 20.58 11.09 -5.61
C GLY A 126 21.29 10.14 -4.65
N SER A 127 21.14 10.31 -3.33
CA SER A 127 21.81 9.50 -2.31
C SER A 127 20.81 8.71 -1.46
N GLU A 128 21.00 7.39 -1.39
CA GLU A 128 20.22 6.52 -0.50
C GLU A 128 20.47 6.85 0.98
N ALA A 129 21.70 7.19 1.34
CA ALA A 129 22.02 7.60 2.70
C ALA A 129 21.24 8.86 3.13
N VAL A 130 21.13 9.85 2.24
CA VAL A 130 20.31 11.05 2.47
C VAL A 130 18.83 10.70 2.57
N TYR A 131 18.34 9.75 1.75
CA TYR A 131 16.97 9.28 1.88
C TYR A 131 16.72 8.66 3.27
N GLN A 132 17.57 7.74 3.70
CA GLN A 132 17.43 7.08 5.01
C GLN A 132 17.49 8.09 6.17
N GLU A 133 18.43 9.02 6.12
CA GLU A 133 18.55 10.07 7.13
C GLU A 133 17.26 10.90 7.27
N ARG A 134 16.73 11.38 6.15
CA ARG A 134 15.50 12.19 6.11
C ARG A 134 14.27 11.38 6.49
N PHE A 135 14.18 10.14 6.05
CA PHE A 135 13.10 9.22 6.44
C PHE A 135 13.08 9.02 7.96
N LEU A 136 14.25 8.73 8.57
CA LEU A 136 14.36 8.59 10.02
C LEU A 136 14.06 9.90 10.77
N ALA A 137 14.47 11.04 10.22
CA ALA A 137 14.12 12.34 10.77
C ALA A 137 12.61 12.60 10.75
N GLY A 138 11.94 12.23 9.66
CA GLY A 138 10.48 12.30 9.53
C GLY A 138 9.76 11.42 10.55
N LEU A 139 10.16 10.16 10.69
CA LEU A 139 9.63 9.25 11.71
C LEU A 139 9.85 9.78 13.13
N ASN A 140 11.06 10.31 13.41
CA ASN A 140 11.37 10.89 14.71
C ASN A 140 10.50 12.12 15.00
N LYS A 141 10.16 12.93 14.00
CA LYS A 141 9.25 14.06 14.16
C LYS A 141 7.84 13.59 14.56
N PHE A 142 7.29 12.58 13.88
CA PHE A 142 6.02 11.96 14.27
C PHE A 142 6.07 11.43 15.70
N TRP A 143 7.16 10.76 16.08
CA TRP A 143 7.33 10.22 17.42
C TRP A 143 7.39 11.34 18.49
N ILE A 144 8.17 12.41 18.29
CA ILE A 144 8.25 13.55 19.21
C ILE A 144 6.87 14.18 19.42
N GLU A 145 6.11 14.29 18.35
CA GLU A 145 4.76 14.84 18.33
C GLU A 145 3.69 13.85 18.85
N GLY A 146 4.07 12.63 19.24
CA GLY A 146 3.15 11.62 19.74
C GLY A 146 2.14 11.12 18.70
N VAL A 147 2.50 11.18 17.41
CA VAL A 147 1.70 10.67 16.30
C VAL A 147 2.21 9.28 15.92
N PRO A 148 1.41 8.21 16.10
CA PRO A 148 1.75 6.89 15.62
C PRO A 148 1.93 6.85 14.11
N CYS A 149 2.98 6.15 13.66
CA CYS A 149 3.24 5.91 12.27
C CYS A 149 3.31 4.40 12.02
N VAL A 150 2.66 3.92 10.97
CA VAL A 150 2.81 2.55 10.47
C VAL A 150 3.81 2.58 9.32
N VAL A 151 4.89 1.82 9.46
CA VAL A 151 5.91 1.69 8.41
C VAL A 151 5.71 0.41 7.64
N ASN A 152 5.37 0.52 6.37
CA ASN A 152 5.32 -0.61 5.46
C ASN A 152 6.69 -0.79 4.80
N VAL A 153 7.32 -1.95 4.99
CA VAL A 153 8.64 -2.28 4.43
C VAL A 153 8.49 -3.07 3.15
N GLU A 154 8.99 -2.52 2.06
CA GLU A 154 9.08 -3.27 0.81
C GLU A 154 10.19 -4.33 0.88
N LEU A 155 9.81 -5.60 0.80
CA LEU A 155 10.71 -6.73 0.71
C LEU A 155 11.26 -6.87 -0.70
N ASN A 156 12.30 -6.12 -1.01
CA ASN A 156 13.04 -6.17 -2.26
C ASN A 156 14.44 -6.78 -2.04
N ALA A 157 15.20 -6.95 -3.11
CA ALA A 157 16.52 -7.56 -3.06
C ALA A 157 17.49 -6.83 -2.11
N GLU A 158 17.43 -5.49 -2.05
CA GLU A 158 18.30 -4.69 -1.19
C GLU A 158 17.90 -4.79 0.28
N THR A 159 16.60 -4.79 0.58
CA THR A 159 16.09 -5.00 1.95
C THR A 159 16.49 -6.39 2.45
N VAL A 160 16.33 -7.42 1.61
CA VAL A 160 16.74 -8.78 1.97
C VAL A 160 18.26 -8.89 2.13
N ARG A 161 19.04 -8.19 1.29
CA ARG A 161 20.51 -8.12 1.40
C ARG A 161 20.98 -7.39 2.67
N MET A 162 20.24 -6.39 3.14
CA MET A 162 20.51 -5.71 4.41
C MET A 162 20.58 -6.71 5.58
N GLY A 163 19.75 -7.73 5.55
CA GLY A 163 19.66 -8.78 6.57
C GLY A 163 18.72 -8.43 7.74
N PRO A 164 18.17 -9.45 8.40
CA PRO A 164 17.18 -9.26 9.46
C PRO A 164 17.69 -8.47 10.67
N GLN A 165 18.98 -8.64 11.04
CA GLN A 165 19.57 -7.89 12.16
C GLN A 165 19.62 -6.40 11.87
N ALA A 166 20.10 -5.99 10.69
CA ALA A 166 20.20 -4.57 10.34
C ALA A 166 18.82 -3.91 10.25
N LEU A 167 17.80 -4.65 9.78
CA LEU A 167 16.43 -4.17 9.78
C LEU A 167 15.88 -4.04 11.21
N ALA A 168 16.14 -4.99 12.10
CA ALA A 168 15.76 -4.90 13.52
C ALA A 168 16.42 -3.71 14.23
N ASP A 169 17.68 -3.42 13.91
CA ASP A 169 18.40 -2.25 14.44
C ASP A 169 17.78 -0.94 13.91
N LEU A 170 17.40 -0.90 12.61
CA LEU A 170 16.68 0.23 12.02
C LEU A 170 15.33 0.46 12.71
N MET A 171 14.54 -0.61 12.92
CA MET A 171 13.26 -0.55 13.63
C MET A 171 13.43 0.06 15.04
N THR A 172 14.43 -0.42 15.78
CA THR A 172 14.73 0.07 17.11
C THR A 172 15.15 1.55 17.08
N LYS A 173 16.01 1.93 16.14
CA LYS A 173 16.52 3.30 15.99
C LYS A 173 15.42 4.29 15.56
N SER A 174 14.46 3.86 14.77
CA SER A 174 13.39 4.69 14.24
C SER A 174 12.38 5.14 15.30
N ARG A 175 12.31 4.43 16.43
CA ARG A 175 11.29 4.59 17.48
C ARG A 175 9.84 4.34 17.03
N CYS A 176 9.63 4.00 15.77
CA CYS A 176 8.33 3.61 15.25
C CYS A 176 7.90 2.26 15.85
N LYS A 177 6.63 2.15 16.22
CA LYS A 177 6.11 0.98 16.95
C LYS A 177 5.31 0.01 16.08
N ALA A 178 4.89 0.42 14.90
CA ALA A 178 4.06 -0.41 14.02
C ALA A 178 4.73 -0.62 12.65
N TRP A 179 4.91 -1.87 12.27
CA TRP A 179 5.60 -2.29 11.05
C TRP A 179 4.80 -3.33 10.30
N GLU A 180 4.77 -3.18 8.97
CA GLU A 180 4.17 -4.10 8.03
C GLU A 180 5.15 -4.43 6.90
N PHE A 181 4.83 -5.44 6.10
CA PHE A 181 5.71 -5.88 5.01
C PHE A 181 4.91 -6.12 3.74
N ASP A 182 5.42 -5.59 2.63
CA ASP A 182 4.93 -5.88 1.29
C ASP A 182 6.02 -6.54 0.44
N ILE A 183 5.61 -7.47 -0.40
CA ILE A 183 6.51 -8.04 -1.41
C ILE A 183 6.73 -7.00 -2.52
N SER A 184 7.98 -6.82 -2.90
CA SER A 184 8.34 -5.97 -4.03
C SER A 184 7.66 -6.40 -5.32
N VAL A 185 7.07 -5.45 -6.02
CA VAL A 185 6.33 -5.65 -7.27
C VAL A 185 7.19 -5.23 -8.45
N ASP A 186 7.19 -6.04 -9.50
CA ASP A 186 7.77 -5.67 -10.78
C ASP A 186 6.72 -5.00 -11.67
N PHE A 187 6.65 -3.67 -11.60
CA PHE A 187 5.67 -2.90 -12.38
C PHE A 187 5.84 -3.02 -13.89
N SER A 188 7.03 -3.35 -14.39
CA SER A 188 7.25 -3.56 -15.82
C SER A 188 6.45 -4.73 -16.37
N ARG A 189 6.12 -5.70 -15.53
CA ARG A 189 5.27 -6.84 -15.90
C ARG A 189 3.80 -6.46 -16.03
N PHE A 190 3.32 -5.46 -15.30
CA PHE A 190 1.96 -4.93 -15.46
C PHE A 190 1.76 -4.28 -16.82
N LEU A 191 2.76 -3.53 -17.30
CA LEU A 191 2.73 -2.87 -18.61
C LEU A 191 2.62 -3.86 -19.78
N GLN A 192 3.18 -5.07 -19.61
CA GLN A 192 3.21 -6.08 -20.67
C GLN A 192 2.00 -7.01 -20.62
N ASN A 193 1.46 -7.29 -19.45
CA ASN A 193 0.27 -8.12 -19.29
C ASN A 193 -0.38 -7.89 -17.91
N PRO A 194 -1.35 -6.97 -17.80
CA PRO A 194 -2.03 -6.65 -16.55
C PRO A 194 -2.80 -7.85 -15.97
N ILE A 195 -2.93 -8.96 -16.68
CA ILE A 195 -3.63 -10.18 -16.27
C ILE A 195 -2.64 -11.25 -15.73
N TYR A 196 -1.51 -10.87 -15.18
CA TYR A 196 -0.65 -11.72 -14.36
C TYR A 196 -0.14 -13.03 -15.00
N HIS A 197 0.23 -13.02 -16.24
CA HIS A 197 1.01 -14.12 -16.78
C HIS A 197 2.48 -13.94 -16.40
N ALA A 198 3.11 -15.02 -15.95
CA ALA A 198 4.56 -15.07 -15.83
C ALA A 198 5.15 -14.72 -17.20
N SER A 199 5.52 -13.46 -17.41
CA SER A 199 6.16 -13.05 -18.65
C SER A 199 7.56 -13.62 -18.68
N SER A 200 8.05 -13.96 -19.86
CA SER A 200 9.45 -14.33 -20.09
C SER A 200 10.44 -13.18 -19.90
N THR A 201 9.93 -12.00 -19.54
CA THR A 201 10.76 -10.82 -19.26
C THR A 201 11.53 -11.03 -17.97
N PRO A 202 12.85 -10.81 -17.95
CA PRO A 202 13.66 -10.90 -16.74
C PRO A 202 13.07 -9.99 -15.65
N ALA A 203 13.03 -10.50 -14.41
CA ALA A 203 12.63 -9.69 -13.26
C ALA A 203 13.58 -8.51 -13.12
N LEU A 204 13.03 -7.35 -12.66
CA LEU A 204 13.89 -6.22 -12.32
C LEU A 204 14.87 -6.62 -11.21
N PRO A 205 16.09 -6.06 -11.20
CA PRO A 205 17.13 -6.48 -10.24
C PRO A 205 16.72 -6.41 -8.76
N LEU A 206 15.71 -5.60 -8.44
CA LEU A 206 15.24 -5.42 -7.07
C LEU A 206 14.13 -6.39 -6.65
N THR A 207 13.53 -7.17 -7.54
CA THR A 207 12.58 -8.21 -7.12
C THR A 207 13.30 -9.35 -6.44
N VAL A 208 12.64 -9.97 -5.48
CA VAL A 208 13.16 -11.10 -4.72
C VAL A 208 12.21 -12.30 -4.86
N PRO A 209 12.73 -13.54 -5.02
CA PRO A 209 11.88 -14.73 -4.99
C PRO A 209 11.10 -14.84 -3.68
N TYR A 210 9.83 -15.26 -3.75
CA TYR A 210 8.96 -15.38 -2.58
C TYR A 210 9.60 -16.21 -1.46
N ARG A 211 10.24 -17.32 -1.80
CA ARG A 211 10.97 -18.13 -0.81
C ARG A 211 12.00 -17.32 -0.03
N LYS A 212 12.76 -16.44 -0.69
CA LYS A 212 13.76 -15.62 0.01
C LYS A 212 13.12 -14.54 0.87
N ALA A 213 12.05 -13.90 0.39
CA ALA A 213 11.31 -12.90 1.16
C ALA A 213 10.73 -13.50 2.44
N TRP A 214 10.08 -14.64 2.33
CA TRP A 214 9.46 -15.30 3.49
C TRP A 214 10.49 -15.93 4.43
N THR A 215 11.61 -16.46 3.91
CA THR A 215 12.72 -16.91 4.75
C THR A 215 13.31 -15.76 5.56
N PHE A 216 13.48 -14.59 4.94
CA PHE A 216 13.94 -13.38 5.64
C PHE A 216 12.99 -12.99 6.79
N LEU A 217 11.68 -13.02 6.56
CA LEU A 217 10.70 -12.73 7.62
C LEU A 217 10.70 -13.78 8.71
N ALA A 218 10.82 -15.06 8.38
CA ALA A 218 10.95 -16.12 9.36
C ALA A 218 12.20 -15.92 10.25
N GLU A 219 13.34 -15.59 9.66
CA GLU A 219 14.55 -15.26 10.41
C GLU A 219 14.39 -14.03 11.30
N LEU A 220 13.75 -12.96 10.80
CA LEU A 220 13.46 -11.75 11.58
C LEU A 220 12.60 -12.09 12.80
N ARG A 221 11.56 -12.90 12.60
CA ARG A 221 10.70 -13.38 13.68
C ARG A 221 11.48 -14.20 14.70
N ASP A 222 12.16 -15.25 14.26
CA ASP A 222 12.73 -16.25 15.13
C ASP A 222 13.94 -15.74 15.94
N ARG A 223 14.70 -14.80 15.37
CA ARG A 223 15.93 -14.29 15.99
C ARG A 223 15.79 -12.94 16.67
N HIS A 224 14.84 -12.11 16.24
CA HIS A 224 14.83 -10.69 16.65
C HIS A 224 13.50 -10.23 17.23
N TYR A 225 12.38 -10.89 16.87
CA TYR A 225 11.06 -10.34 17.17
C TYR A 225 10.75 -10.30 18.67
N ALA A 226 11.18 -11.28 19.46
CA ALA A 226 10.99 -11.25 20.91
C ALA A 226 11.55 -9.96 21.52
N LYS A 227 12.79 -9.60 21.17
CA LYS A 227 13.44 -8.35 21.64
C LYS A 227 12.76 -7.08 21.12
N LEU A 228 12.30 -7.10 19.87
CA LEU A 228 11.55 -5.98 19.29
C LEU A 228 10.23 -5.79 20.02
N LYS A 229 9.51 -6.86 20.29
CA LYS A 229 8.23 -6.87 21.03
C LYS A 229 8.40 -6.35 22.45
N ASP A 230 9.45 -6.78 23.16
CA ASP A 230 9.79 -6.26 24.51
C ASP A 230 10.06 -4.76 24.47
N SER A 231 10.53 -4.23 23.34
CA SER A 231 10.71 -2.79 23.12
C SER A 231 9.41 -2.08 22.67
N GLY A 232 8.28 -2.79 22.62
CA GLY A 232 6.97 -2.29 22.21
C GLY A 232 6.80 -2.16 20.68
N ILE A 233 7.67 -2.80 19.90
CA ILE A 233 7.56 -2.81 18.43
C ILE A 233 6.69 -4.00 18.02
N GLN A 234 5.66 -3.72 17.22
CA GLN A 234 4.73 -4.69 16.68
C GLN A 234 4.95 -4.85 15.18
N ILE A 235 4.94 -6.08 14.72
CA ILE A 235 4.98 -6.43 13.30
C ILE A 235 3.68 -7.15 12.98
N GLY A 236 2.81 -6.52 12.18
CA GLY A 236 1.46 -7.00 11.95
C GLY A 236 1.42 -8.42 11.40
N ALA A 237 2.33 -8.75 10.47
CA ALA A 237 2.46 -10.11 9.94
C ALA A 237 2.74 -11.18 11.02
N PHE A 238 3.30 -10.82 12.17
CA PHE A 238 3.60 -11.75 13.27
C PHE A 238 2.56 -11.73 14.40
N GLU A 239 1.73 -10.69 14.46
CA GLU A 239 0.67 -10.53 15.46
C GLU A 239 -0.70 -10.98 14.94
N GLN A 240 -0.80 -11.38 13.69
CA GLN A 240 -2.08 -11.76 13.09
C GLN A 240 -2.65 -13.00 13.79
N LYS A 241 -3.88 -12.85 14.24
CA LYS A 241 -4.69 -13.98 14.64
C LYS A 241 -5.11 -14.74 13.38
N ILE A 242 -4.77 -16.02 13.31
CA ILE A 242 -5.10 -16.92 12.19
C ILE A 242 -6.61 -16.95 11.87
N GLU A 243 -7.44 -16.49 12.79
CA GLU A 243 -8.90 -16.45 12.66
C GLU A 243 -9.43 -15.19 11.94
N ALA A 244 -8.63 -14.14 11.79
CA ALA A 244 -9.04 -12.91 11.12
C ALA A 244 -8.57 -12.87 9.66
N PRO A 245 -9.44 -12.52 8.70
CA PRO A 245 -9.03 -12.34 7.31
C PRO A 245 -7.91 -11.30 7.21
N ASN A 246 -6.84 -11.65 6.50
CA ASN A 246 -5.80 -10.68 6.20
C ASN A 246 -6.29 -9.76 5.08
N LEU A 247 -6.50 -8.48 5.39
CA LEU A 247 -6.95 -7.50 4.40
C LEU A 247 -5.87 -7.18 3.36
N GLN A 248 -4.61 -7.25 3.75
CA GLN A 248 -3.46 -6.95 2.91
C GLN A 248 -3.28 -7.99 1.77
N PHE A 249 -3.60 -9.25 2.06
CA PHE A 249 -3.44 -10.38 1.14
C PHE A 249 -4.76 -10.92 0.59
N ASN A 250 -5.84 -10.17 0.72
CA ASN A 250 -7.16 -10.65 0.36
C ASN A 250 -7.41 -10.56 -1.14
N VAL A 251 -7.82 -11.68 -1.72
CA VAL A 251 -8.21 -11.83 -3.13
C VAL A 251 -9.45 -10.98 -3.53
N LEU A 252 -10.13 -10.35 -2.59
CA LEU A 252 -11.30 -9.52 -2.85
C LEU A 252 -10.99 -8.03 -2.94
N SER A 253 -9.72 -7.64 -3.10
CA SER A 253 -9.30 -6.24 -3.15
C SER A 253 -9.93 -5.49 -4.33
N GLU A 254 -10.03 -6.11 -5.49
CA GLU A 254 -10.65 -5.50 -6.67
C GLU A 254 -12.15 -5.18 -6.48
N ASP A 255 -12.85 -5.95 -5.64
CA ASP A 255 -14.26 -5.69 -5.31
C ASP A 255 -14.45 -4.63 -4.21
N ARG A 256 -13.41 -4.37 -3.43
CA ARG A 256 -13.44 -3.45 -2.29
C ARG A 256 -12.75 -2.11 -2.57
N PHE A 257 -11.86 -2.07 -3.54
CA PHE A 257 -11.00 -0.92 -3.80
C PHE A 257 -11.49 -0.08 -4.96
N LEU A 258 -11.43 1.23 -4.78
CA LEU A 258 -11.51 2.20 -5.87
C LEU A 258 -10.41 3.25 -5.66
N THR A 259 -9.74 3.60 -6.75
CA THR A 259 -8.71 4.63 -6.76
C THR A 259 -9.14 5.77 -7.65
N LEU A 260 -9.14 6.98 -7.11
CA LEU A 260 -9.38 8.22 -7.83
C LEU A 260 -8.05 8.90 -8.14
N ASN A 261 -7.79 9.16 -9.41
CA ASN A 261 -6.65 9.94 -9.87
C ASN A 261 -6.98 11.43 -9.95
N PRO A 262 -5.98 12.34 -9.88
CA PRO A 262 -6.22 13.78 -9.89
C PRO A 262 -6.85 14.28 -11.20
N ASP A 263 -6.64 13.58 -12.31
CA ASP A 263 -7.24 13.84 -13.62
C ASP A 263 -8.69 13.33 -13.76
N GLY A 264 -9.26 12.75 -12.73
CA GLY A 264 -10.62 12.20 -12.75
C GLY A 264 -10.71 10.77 -13.27
N THR A 265 -9.62 10.17 -13.72
CA THR A 265 -9.61 8.76 -14.07
C THR A 265 -9.75 7.87 -12.83
N VAL A 266 -10.42 6.74 -12.98
CA VAL A 266 -10.70 5.81 -11.88
C VAL A 266 -10.15 4.42 -12.22
N THR A 267 -9.49 3.81 -11.24
CA THR A 267 -9.06 2.41 -11.30
C THR A 267 -9.40 1.68 -10.00
N THR A 268 -9.12 0.40 -9.89
CA THR A 268 -9.42 -0.37 -8.68
C THR A 268 -8.29 -0.31 -7.66
N ASN A 269 -7.04 -0.34 -8.09
CA ASN A 269 -5.88 -0.41 -7.21
C ASN A 269 -4.93 0.77 -7.49
N PRO A 270 -4.37 1.44 -6.47
CA PRO A 270 -3.48 2.58 -6.65
C PRO A 270 -2.24 2.26 -7.50
N LEU A 271 -1.76 1.03 -7.46
CA LEU A 271 -0.63 0.58 -8.28
C LEU A 271 -0.89 0.64 -9.78
N TYR A 272 -2.16 0.80 -10.19
CA TYR A 272 -2.59 0.89 -11.58
C TYR A 272 -2.85 2.33 -12.04
N SER A 273 -2.52 3.32 -11.22
CA SER A 273 -2.88 4.72 -11.47
C SER A 273 -2.31 5.34 -12.74
N ASP A 274 -1.25 4.75 -13.30
CA ASP A 274 -0.64 5.18 -14.56
C ASP A 274 -0.83 4.19 -15.72
N LEU A 275 -1.61 3.14 -15.49
CA LEU A 275 -1.88 2.12 -16.49
C LEU A 275 -3.25 2.35 -17.13
N SER A 276 -3.32 3.10 -18.22
CA SER A 276 -4.56 3.50 -18.88
C SER A 276 -5.47 2.32 -19.25
N GLU A 277 -4.89 1.17 -19.62
CA GLU A 277 -5.62 -0.06 -19.92
C GLU A 277 -6.31 -0.66 -18.69
N THR A 278 -5.99 -0.18 -17.49
CA THR A 278 -6.60 -0.62 -16.24
C THR A 278 -7.71 0.30 -15.76
N PHE A 279 -7.87 1.46 -16.39
CA PHE A 279 -8.90 2.41 -16.00
C PHE A 279 -10.30 1.82 -16.21
N ILE A 280 -11.14 2.01 -15.23
CA ILE A 280 -12.55 1.62 -15.31
C ILE A 280 -13.43 2.74 -15.85
N GLY A 281 -12.92 3.97 -15.87
CA GLY A 281 -13.57 5.13 -16.45
C GLY A 281 -12.90 6.45 -16.10
N ASP A 282 -13.52 7.54 -16.56
CA ASP A 282 -13.14 8.94 -16.33
C ASP A 282 -14.37 9.73 -15.87
N LEU A 283 -14.30 10.32 -14.69
CA LEU A 283 -15.41 11.10 -14.09
C LEU A 283 -15.79 12.36 -14.89
N HIS A 284 -14.93 12.83 -15.78
CA HIS A 284 -15.28 13.94 -16.67
C HIS A 284 -16.19 13.49 -17.82
N LEU A 285 -16.15 12.21 -18.17
CA LEU A 285 -16.87 11.63 -19.31
C LEU A 285 -18.10 10.79 -18.93
N GLY A 286 -18.17 10.29 -17.67
CA GLY A 286 -19.23 9.38 -17.28
C GLY A 286 -19.59 9.41 -15.79
N ASP A 287 -20.56 8.58 -15.43
CA ASP A 287 -21.02 8.40 -14.05
C ASP A 287 -20.24 7.27 -13.36
N ILE A 288 -19.89 7.49 -12.11
CA ILE A 288 -19.11 6.53 -11.31
C ILE A 288 -19.83 5.18 -11.13
N ASN A 289 -21.16 5.17 -11.07
CA ASN A 289 -21.92 3.92 -10.89
C ASN A 289 -21.89 3.07 -12.17
N GLU A 290 -21.85 3.71 -13.34
CA GLU A 290 -21.64 3.00 -14.62
C GLU A 290 -20.23 2.43 -14.68
N MET A 291 -19.21 3.16 -14.22
CA MET A 291 -17.83 2.67 -14.16
C MET A 291 -17.68 1.46 -13.26
N ILE A 292 -18.35 1.44 -12.10
CA ILE A 292 -18.36 0.30 -11.19
C ILE A 292 -18.96 -0.94 -11.83
N ALA A 293 -19.97 -0.79 -12.67
CA ALA A 293 -20.60 -1.86 -13.43
C ALA A 293 -19.84 -2.20 -14.74
N SER A 294 -18.74 -1.51 -15.04
CA SER A 294 -18.02 -1.67 -16.29
C SER A 294 -17.44 -3.08 -16.47
N ARG A 295 -17.34 -3.51 -17.74
CA ARG A 295 -16.72 -4.79 -18.12
C ARG A 295 -15.28 -4.89 -17.59
N ASN A 296 -14.52 -3.80 -17.61
CA ASN A 296 -13.14 -3.77 -17.13
C ASN A 296 -13.07 -4.14 -15.65
N ARG A 297 -13.87 -3.49 -14.79
CA ARG A 297 -13.90 -3.81 -13.36
C ARG A 297 -14.38 -5.23 -13.11
N LEU A 298 -15.50 -5.63 -13.71
CA LEU A 298 -16.06 -6.97 -13.50
C LEU A 298 -15.10 -8.09 -13.95
N SER A 299 -14.32 -7.86 -15.00
CA SER A 299 -13.28 -8.80 -15.45
C SER A 299 -12.18 -8.97 -14.39
N ARG A 300 -11.75 -7.89 -13.73
CA ARG A 300 -10.75 -7.92 -12.67
C ARG A 300 -11.24 -8.66 -11.44
N VAL A 301 -12.43 -8.31 -10.94
CA VAL A 301 -13.08 -9.01 -9.84
C VAL A 301 -13.22 -10.51 -10.13
N SER A 302 -13.62 -10.85 -11.36
CA SER A 302 -13.70 -12.25 -11.80
C SER A 302 -12.33 -12.93 -11.81
N TYR A 303 -11.28 -12.22 -12.21
CA TYR A 303 -9.93 -12.75 -12.24
C TYR A 303 -9.41 -13.04 -10.82
N GLU A 304 -9.55 -12.12 -9.89
CA GLU A 304 -9.17 -12.35 -8.49
C GLU A 304 -9.84 -13.60 -7.92
N ARG A 305 -11.13 -13.77 -8.17
CA ARG A 305 -11.87 -14.97 -7.74
C ARG A 305 -11.33 -16.27 -8.35
N LYS A 306 -10.76 -16.22 -9.56
CA LYS A 306 -10.10 -17.39 -10.17
C LYS A 306 -8.79 -17.75 -9.49
N ARG A 307 -8.09 -16.79 -8.88
CA ARG A 307 -6.83 -17.05 -8.14
C ARG A 307 -7.05 -18.01 -6.98
N VAL A 308 -8.21 -17.94 -6.31
CA VAL A 308 -8.58 -18.85 -5.21
C VAL A 308 -8.49 -20.32 -5.64
N ARG A 309 -8.72 -20.64 -6.92
CA ARG A 309 -8.61 -22.02 -7.44
C ARG A 309 -7.19 -22.59 -7.32
N ALA A 310 -6.17 -21.75 -7.45
CA ALA A 310 -4.78 -22.16 -7.24
C ALA A 310 -4.47 -22.52 -5.79
N CYS A 311 -5.29 -22.00 -4.85
CA CYS A 311 -5.13 -22.15 -3.42
C CYS A 311 -6.19 -23.06 -2.77
N ARG A 312 -7.05 -23.73 -3.56
CA ARG A 312 -8.22 -24.48 -3.05
C ARG A 312 -7.87 -25.58 -2.04
N GLU A 313 -6.66 -26.15 -2.12
CA GLU A 313 -6.18 -27.20 -1.23
C GLU A 313 -5.35 -26.63 -0.09
N CYS A 314 -5.14 -25.31 -0.05
CA CYS A 314 -4.36 -24.67 0.99
C CYS A 314 -5.20 -24.49 2.26
N GLN A 315 -4.72 -25.00 3.38
CA GLN A 315 -5.38 -24.85 4.68
C GLN A 315 -5.51 -23.40 5.15
N HIS A 316 -4.76 -22.48 4.56
CA HIS A 316 -4.74 -21.07 4.92
C HIS A 316 -5.57 -20.15 4.00
N VAL A 317 -6.25 -20.71 2.99
CA VAL A 317 -6.96 -19.91 1.98
C VAL A 317 -8.07 -19.04 2.56
N SER A 318 -8.72 -19.48 3.64
CA SER A 318 -9.84 -18.76 4.24
C SER A 318 -9.46 -17.40 4.82
N TYR A 319 -8.22 -17.22 5.25
CA TYR A 319 -7.72 -15.94 5.76
C TYR A 319 -6.65 -15.29 4.88
N CYS A 320 -5.85 -16.07 4.15
CA CYS A 320 -4.87 -15.54 3.21
C CYS A 320 -5.51 -15.01 1.93
N GLY A 321 -6.62 -15.62 1.48
CA GLY A 321 -7.34 -15.23 0.27
C GLY A 321 -6.55 -15.41 -1.04
N GLY A 322 -5.42 -16.10 -1.05
CA GLY A 322 -4.60 -16.33 -2.24
C GLY A 322 -3.45 -15.34 -2.45
N GLY A 323 -3.14 -14.56 -1.42
CA GLY A 323 -2.06 -13.56 -1.45
C GLY A 323 -2.44 -12.25 -2.13
N PRO A 324 -1.49 -11.30 -2.25
CA PRO A 324 -1.74 -10.01 -2.90
C PRO A 324 -2.23 -10.18 -4.34
N ALA A 325 -3.31 -9.47 -4.69
CA ALA A 325 -3.95 -9.61 -6.00
C ALA A 325 -3.06 -9.14 -7.17
N HIS A 326 -2.16 -8.22 -6.89
CA HIS A 326 -1.28 -7.58 -7.88
C HIS A 326 0.01 -8.36 -8.17
N VAL A 327 0.20 -9.55 -7.61
CA VAL A 327 1.35 -10.41 -7.91
C VAL A 327 0.89 -11.85 -8.26
N PRO A 328 1.66 -12.63 -9.02
CA PRO A 328 1.35 -14.03 -9.27
C PRO A 328 1.24 -14.82 -7.96
N VAL A 329 0.36 -15.83 -7.92
CA VAL A 329 0.26 -16.71 -6.73
C VAL A 329 1.58 -17.45 -6.49
N PHE A 330 2.23 -17.90 -7.57
CA PHE A 330 3.51 -18.61 -7.53
C PHE A 330 4.52 -17.92 -8.48
N ASP A 331 5.76 -17.79 -8.02
CA ASP A 331 6.87 -17.23 -8.79
C ASP A 331 7.86 -18.30 -9.27
N GLY A 332 7.60 -19.58 -9.01
CA GLY A 332 8.47 -20.70 -9.34
C GLY A 332 9.58 -20.97 -8.31
N SER A 333 9.66 -20.20 -7.22
CA SER A 333 10.66 -20.43 -6.15
C SER A 333 10.32 -21.57 -5.20
N GLY A 334 9.13 -22.16 -5.36
CA GLY A 334 8.60 -23.19 -4.46
C GLY A 334 7.92 -22.61 -3.22
N GLU A 335 7.54 -21.35 -3.27
CA GLU A 335 6.75 -20.66 -2.27
C GLU A 335 5.67 -19.83 -2.98
N CYS A 336 4.62 -19.42 -2.26
CA CYS A 336 3.54 -18.61 -2.78
C CYS A 336 3.61 -17.16 -2.29
N ALA A 337 2.90 -16.27 -2.98
CA ALA A 337 2.82 -14.87 -2.63
C ALA A 337 2.26 -14.61 -1.22
N GLY A 338 1.44 -15.53 -0.70
CA GLY A 338 0.88 -15.44 0.65
C GLY A 338 1.78 -15.96 1.77
N GLY A 339 2.93 -16.60 1.45
CA GLY A 339 3.90 -17.07 2.45
C GLY A 339 3.46 -18.31 3.24
N LEU A 340 3.13 -19.39 2.54
CA LEU A 340 2.68 -20.66 3.16
C LEU A 340 3.62 -21.13 4.29
N GLY A 341 4.92 -21.13 4.03
CA GLY A 341 5.92 -21.57 5.02
C GLY A 341 5.95 -20.67 6.27
N LEU A 342 5.71 -19.39 6.14
CA LEU A 342 5.58 -18.48 7.29
C LEU A 342 4.34 -18.81 8.12
N TRP A 343 3.19 -19.04 7.49
CA TRP A 343 1.95 -19.40 8.18
C TRP A 343 2.02 -20.75 8.89
N ASP A 344 2.58 -21.77 8.25
CA ASP A 344 2.76 -23.08 8.86
C ASP A 344 3.62 -22.99 10.13
N SER A 345 4.68 -22.19 10.10
CA SER A 345 5.55 -21.99 11.25
C SER A 345 4.89 -21.18 12.38
N LEU A 346 3.98 -20.25 12.07
CA LEU A 346 3.20 -19.51 13.08
C LEU A 346 2.20 -20.42 13.81
N ARG A 347 1.58 -21.36 13.09
CA ARG A 347 0.68 -22.34 13.70
C ARG A 347 1.37 -23.25 14.71
N LEU A 348 2.59 -23.69 14.39
CA LEU A 348 3.37 -24.58 15.29
C LEU A 348 3.74 -23.88 16.60
N GLN A 349 3.77 -22.54 16.64
CA GLN A 349 4.06 -21.78 17.86
C GLN A 349 2.80 -21.47 18.69
N SER A 350 1.61 -21.63 18.10
CA SER A 350 0.32 -21.35 18.74
C SER A 350 -0.35 -22.61 19.32
N ALA A 351 0.19 -23.79 19.00
CA ALA A 351 -0.23 -25.11 19.51
C ALA A 351 0.66 -25.57 20.67
#